data_0b06a1fc6885582a76e65d05543b939f
#
_entry.id   0b06a1fc6885582a76e65d05543b939f
#
_cell.length_a   1.000
_cell.length_b   1.000
_cell.length_c   1.000
_cell.angle_alpha   90.00
_cell.angle_beta   90.00
_cell.angle_gamma   90.00
#
_symmetry.space_group_name_H-M   'P 1'
#
loop_
_entity.id
_entity.type
_entity.pdbx_description
1 polymer ?
#
loop_
_entity_poly.entity_id
_entity_poly.type
_entity_poly.pdbx_seq_one_letter_code
_entity_poly.pdbx_strand_id
1 'polypeptide(L)'
;MIHPSAIVHPEARLGANVAVGPYSIIGEHVEIGDNTRIGPHVVISGHTRIGRDNNIFQFCSIGEIPQDKKYAGEPTRLEIGDRNTIREFCTFNLGTIQDGGVTRVGDDNWIMAYVHIAHDCQVGNRTTFANNAQLAGHVHIDDWAILGGY
;
A
#
# COMPACT_ATOMS: atom_id res chain seq x y z
N MET A 1 13.48 -13.02 4.22
CA MET A 1 14.14 -12.88 5.55
C MET A 1 13.57 -11.68 6.28
N ILE A 2 13.21 -11.86 7.53
CA ILE A 2 12.72 -10.76 8.37
C ILE A 2 13.89 -10.27 9.23
N HIS A 3 14.22 -8.98 9.11
CA HIS A 3 15.30 -8.41 9.89
C HIS A 3 14.97 -8.45 11.39
N PRO A 4 15.92 -8.76 12.28
CA PRO A 4 15.65 -8.86 13.73
C PRO A 4 15.07 -7.61 14.38
N SER A 5 15.33 -6.42 13.84
CA SER A 5 14.78 -5.17 14.35
C SER A 5 13.39 -4.83 13.77
N ALA A 6 12.88 -5.61 12.83
CA ALA A 6 11.52 -5.43 12.34
C ALA A 6 10.51 -5.89 13.40
N ILE A 7 9.39 -5.20 13.49
CA ILE A 7 8.29 -5.59 14.37
C ILE A 7 7.17 -6.14 13.50
N VAL A 8 6.99 -7.46 13.54
CA VAL A 8 5.91 -8.13 12.80
C VAL A 8 4.93 -8.69 13.82
N HIS A 9 3.67 -8.24 13.73
CA HIS A 9 2.64 -8.72 14.65
C HIS A 9 2.45 -10.24 14.46
N PRO A 10 2.27 -11.03 15.53
CA PRO A 10 2.11 -12.49 15.43
C PRO A 10 0.95 -12.93 14.53
N GLU A 11 -0.10 -12.14 14.43
CA GLU A 11 -1.27 -12.43 13.59
C GLU A 11 -1.08 -12.01 12.12
N ALA A 12 -0.03 -11.27 11.78
CA ALA A 12 0.27 -10.92 10.39
C ALA A 12 0.59 -12.17 9.59
N ARG A 13 0.13 -12.22 8.34
CA ARG A 13 0.34 -13.37 7.46
C ARG A 13 1.32 -13.02 6.36
N LEU A 14 2.50 -13.61 6.43
CA LEU A 14 3.56 -13.43 5.44
C LEU A 14 3.72 -14.70 4.62
N GLY A 15 3.69 -14.55 3.30
CA GLY A 15 3.93 -15.64 2.37
C GLY A 15 5.39 -16.10 2.35
N ALA A 16 5.69 -17.02 1.44
CA ALA A 16 7.03 -17.55 1.27
C ALA A 16 8.01 -16.49 0.78
N ASN A 17 9.23 -16.51 1.31
CA ASN A 17 10.32 -15.61 0.89
C ASN A 17 10.02 -14.10 1.01
N VAL A 18 9.08 -13.72 1.85
CA VAL A 18 8.85 -12.29 2.14
C VAL A 18 10.08 -11.76 2.89
N ALA A 19 10.59 -10.62 2.44
CA ALA A 19 11.68 -9.92 3.09
C ALA A 19 11.15 -8.65 3.76
N VAL A 20 11.50 -8.46 5.03
CA VAL A 20 11.14 -7.25 5.79
C VAL A 20 12.42 -6.62 6.34
N GLY A 21 12.68 -5.39 5.92
CA GLY A 21 13.88 -4.66 6.30
C GLY A 21 13.87 -4.15 7.74
N PRO A 22 15.00 -3.61 8.20
CA PRO A 22 15.14 -3.14 9.57
C PRO A 22 14.17 -2.01 9.90
N TYR A 23 13.71 -2.02 11.15
CA TYR A 23 12.82 -0.99 11.73
C TYR A 23 11.47 -0.83 11.02
N SER A 24 11.07 -1.81 10.22
CA SER A 24 9.74 -1.84 9.63
C SER A 24 8.73 -2.42 10.61
N ILE A 25 7.48 -1.99 10.49
CA ILE A 25 6.39 -2.43 11.36
C ILE A 25 5.28 -3.00 10.49
N ILE A 26 4.91 -4.24 10.75
CA ILE A 26 3.81 -4.94 10.07
C ILE A 26 2.72 -5.24 11.11
N GLY A 27 1.53 -4.69 10.88
CA GLY A 27 0.42 -4.75 11.83
C GLY A 27 -0.35 -6.06 11.82
N GLU A 28 -1.30 -6.16 12.74
CA GLU A 28 -2.07 -7.37 13.06
C GLU A 28 -2.84 -7.96 11.87
N HIS A 29 -3.51 -7.11 11.09
CA HIS A 29 -4.43 -7.55 10.04
C HIS A 29 -3.81 -7.50 8.64
N VAL A 30 -2.49 -7.51 8.57
CA VAL A 30 -1.75 -7.38 7.31
C VAL A 30 -1.47 -8.77 6.72
N GLU A 31 -1.73 -8.90 5.42
CA GLU A 31 -1.36 -10.09 4.64
C GLU A 31 -0.43 -9.66 3.50
N ILE A 32 0.70 -10.36 3.36
CA ILE A 32 1.71 -10.07 2.32
C ILE A 32 2.02 -11.36 1.57
N GLY A 33 1.84 -11.32 0.25
CA GLY A 33 2.08 -12.47 -0.63
C GLY A 33 3.55 -12.77 -0.88
N ASP A 34 3.79 -13.91 -1.49
CA ASP A 34 5.12 -14.49 -1.70
C ASP A 34 6.09 -13.53 -2.40
N ASN A 35 7.36 -13.63 -2.03
CA ASN A 35 8.48 -12.91 -2.65
C ASN A 35 8.41 -11.38 -2.57
N THR A 36 7.46 -10.83 -1.86
CA THR A 36 7.35 -9.37 -1.68
C THR A 36 8.48 -8.87 -0.78
N ARG A 37 9.06 -7.74 -1.16
CA ARG A 37 10.16 -7.10 -0.44
C ARG A 37 9.69 -5.80 0.19
N ILE A 38 9.85 -5.70 1.49
CA ILE A 38 9.57 -4.49 2.27
C ILE A 38 10.91 -3.92 2.70
N GLY A 39 11.20 -2.69 2.30
CA GLY A 39 12.43 -2.00 2.68
C GLY A 39 12.48 -1.64 4.16
N PRO A 40 13.54 -0.95 4.61
CA PRO A 40 13.61 -0.48 6.00
C PRO A 40 12.64 0.67 6.26
N HIS A 41 12.27 0.86 7.52
CA HIS A 41 11.43 1.99 7.95
C HIS A 41 10.10 2.10 7.17
N VAL A 42 9.44 0.97 6.92
CA VAL A 42 8.12 0.93 6.30
C VAL A 42 7.09 0.58 7.38
N VAL A 43 5.96 1.26 7.39
CA VAL A 43 4.83 0.91 8.25
C VAL A 43 3.68 0.41 7.38
N ILE A 44 3.26 -0.83 7.63
CA ILE A 44 2.08 -1.42 7.00
C ILE A 44 1.08 -1.78 8.09
N SER A 45 -0.10 -1.21 8.02
CA SER A 45 -1.11 -1.34 9.08
C SER A 45 -2.51 -1.54 8.50
N GLY A 46 -3.48 -1.66 9.39
CA GLY A 46 -4.89 -1.84 9.03
C GLY A 46 -5.16 -3.16 8.32
N HIS A 47 -6.36 -3.32 7.82
CA HIS A 47 -6.76 -4.48 7.03
C HIS A 47 -6.20 -4.35 5.61
N THR A 48 -4.89 -4.56 5.46
CA THR A 48 -4.14 -4.40 4.21
C THR A 48 -3.71 -5.74 3.67
N ARG A 49 -4.06 -6.00 2.42
CA ARG A 49 -3.62 -7.17 1.68
C ARG A 49 -2.72 -6.75 0.53
N ILE A 50 -1.51 -7.30 0.51
CA ILE A 50 -0.52 -7.05 -0.54
C ILE A 50 -0.25 -8.39 -1.23
N GLY A 51 -0.28 -8.39 -2.55
CA GLY A 51 0.00 -9.57 -3.34
C GLY A 51 1.48 -9.95 -3.35
N ARG A 52 1.88 -10.71 -4.37
CA ARG A 52 3.24 -11.25 -4.48
C ARG A 52 4.14 -10.37 -5.34
N ASP A 53 5.44 -10.59 -5.20
CA ASP A 53 6.48 -9.99 -6.05
C ASP A 53 6.47 -8.46 -6.05
N ASN A 54 5.93 -7.84 -5.00
CA ASN A 54 5.96 -6.38 -4.84
C ASN A 54 7.29 -5.92 -4.25
N ASN A 55 7.65 -4.68 -4.53
CA ASN A 55 8.84 -4.04 -3.96
C ASN A 55 8.43 -2.68 -3.37
N ILE A 56 8.45 -2.59 -2.05
CA ILE A 56 8.05 -1.39 -1.30
C ILE A 56 9.29 -0.80 -0.64
N PHE A 57 9.61 0.43 -1.00
CA PHE A 57 10.81 1.12 -0.54
C PHE A 57 10.59 1.79 0.81
N GLN A 58 11.68 2.23 1.40
CA GLN A 58 11.71 2.84 2.73
C GLN A 58 10.82 4.08 2.86
N PHE A 59 10.37 4.31 4.08
CA PHE A 59 9.56 5.46 4.49
C PHE A 59 8.16 5.52 3.89
N CYS A 60 7.62 4.38 3.47
CA CYS A 60 6.23 4.29 3.05
C CYS A 60 5.30 4.06 4.25
N SER A 61 4.11 4.63 4.18
CA SER A 61 2.99 4.38 5.10
C SER A 61 1.84 3.75 4.30
N ILE A 62 1.63 2.46 4.51
CA ILE A 62 0.69 1.67 3.72
C ILE A 62 -0.43 1.15 4.63
N GLY A 63 -1.67 1.53 4.33
CA GLY A 63 -2.83 1.05 5.07
C GLY A 63 -3.18 1.85 6.31
N GLU A 64 -2.73 3.10 6.40
CA GLU A 64 -3.15 3.98 7.49
C GLU A 64 -4.62 4.41 7.30
N ILE A 65 -5.24 4.85 8.37
CA ILE A 65 -6.63 5.30 8.35
C ILE A 65 -6.84 6.42 7.34
N PRO A 66 -8.05 6.51 6.75
CA PRO A 66 -8.37 7.61 5.83
C PRO A 66 -8.20 8.98 6.46
N GLN A 67 -7.80 9.95 5.63
CA GLN A 67 -7.73 11.35 6.06
C GLN A 67 -9.10 12.05 5.97
N ASP A 68 -10.15 11.30 5.76
CA ASP A 68 -11.53 11.79 5.72
C ASP A 68 -12.08 11.88 7.15
N LYS A 69 -12.57 13.05 7.54
CA LYS A 69 -13.10 13.30 8.89
C LYS A 69 -14.31 12.43 9.22
N LYS A 70 -15.00 11.89 8.22
CA LYS A 70 -16.15 11.00 8.42
C LYS A 70 -15.75 9.61 8.88
N TYR A 71 -14.48 9.23 8.75
CA TYR A 71 -14.01 7.91 9.18
C TYR A 71 -14.09 7.80 10.72
N ALA A 72 -14.72 6.75 11.19
CA ALA A 72 -14.98 6.52 12.62
C ALA A 72 -14.39 5.19 13.13
N GLY A 73 -13.33 4.68 12.50
CA GLY A 73 -12.64 3.47 12.95
C GLY A 73 -13.21 2.17 12.37
N GLU A 74 -14.02 2.23 11.31
CA GLU A 74 -14.60 1.05 10.68
C GLU A 74 -13.51 0.16 10.05
N PRO A 75 -13.69 -1.17 9.98
CA PRO A 75 -12.68 -2.10 9.47
C PRO A 75 -12.65 -2.13 7.93
N THR A 76 -12.41 -0.99 7.34
CA THR A 76 -12.23 -0.87 5.89
C THR A 76 -10.87 -1.39 5.45
N ARG A 77 -10.64 -1.52 4.15
CA ARG A 77 -9.51 -2.28 3.63
C ARG A 77 -8.70 -1.51 2.58
N LEU A 78 -7.47 -1.99 2.40
CA LEU A 78 -6.60 -1.65 1.28
C LEU A 78 -6.16 -2.96 0.62
N GLU A 79 -6.31 -3.06 -0.69
CA GLU A 79 -5.84 -4.21 -1.46
C GLU A 79 -4.85 -3.75 -2.52
N ILE A 80 -3.67 -4.35 -2.51
CA ILE A 80 -2.59 -4.11 -3.48
C ILE A 80 -2.32 -5.45 -4.18
N GLY A 81 -2.32 -5.45 -5.50
CA GLY A 81 -2.05 -6.63 -6.30
C GLY A 81 -0.58 -7.02 -6.34
N ASP A 82 -0.17 -7.55 -7.48
CA ASP A 82 1.14 -8.18 -7.67
C ASP A 82 2.11 -7.30 -8.47
N ARG A 83 3.40 -7.52 -8.26
CA ARG A 83 4.48 -6.95 -9.09
C ARG A 83 4.46 -5.42 -9.19
N ASN A 84 4.04 -4.76 -8.14
CA ASN A 84 4.11 -3.31 -8.06
C ASN A 84 5.45 -2.86 -7.50
N THR A 85 5.93 -1.73 -7.97
CA THR A 85 7.06 -1.00 -7.37
C THR A 85 6.52 0.27 -6.74
N ILE A 86 6.72 0.40 -5.43
CA ILE A 86 6.25 1.55 -4.65
C ILE A 86 7.48 2.20 -4.03
N ARG A 87 7.82 3.39 -4.53
CA ARG A 87 9.02 4.09 -4.12
C ARG A 87 8.83 4.84 -2.79
N GLU A 88 9.85 5.53 -2.38
CA GLU A 88 9.97 6.17 -1.06
C GLU A 88 8.85 7.18 -0.78
N PHE A 89 8.48 7.28 0.49
CA PHE A 89 7.54 8.27 0.99
C PHE A 89 6.13 8.21 0.39
N CYS A 90 5.73 7.07 -0.14
CA CYS A 90 4.35 6.91 -0.59
C CYS A 90 3.41 6.66 0.59
N THR A 91 2.17 7.12 0.45
CA THR A 91 1.11 6.92 1.44
C THR A 91 -0.15 6.39 0.76
N PHE A 92 -0.63 5.24 1.22
CA PHE A 92 -1.86 4.61 0.72
C PHE A 92 -2.80 4.42 1.89
N ASN A 93 -4.03 4.90 1.80
CA ASN A 93 -5.00 4.81 2.89
C ASN A 93 -6.06 3.73 2.66
N LEU A 94 -6.66 3.27 3.75
CA LEU A 94 -7.82 2.38 3.74
C LEU A 94 -9.03 3.07 3.09
N GLY A 95 -10.02 2.28 2.68
CA GLY A 95 -11.29 2.80 2.18
C GLY A 95 -12.18 3.36 3.28
N THR A 96 -13.36 3.85 2.89
CA THR A 96 -14.42 4.28 3.79
C THR A 96 -15.70 3.52 3.54
N ILE A 97 -16.56 3.39 4.54
CA ILE A 97 -17.84 2.69 4.38
C ILE A 97 -18.80 3.41 3.43
N GLN A 98 -18.55 4.68 3.16
CA GLN A 98 -19.39 5.47 2.27
C GLN A 98 -19.20 5.09 0.79
N ASP A 99 -18.13 4.36 0.44
CA ASP A 99 -17.86 3.97 -0.95
C ASP A 99 -17.28 2.54 -1.07
N GLY A 100 -17.97 1.57 -0.54
CA GLY A 100 -17.59 0.16 -0.70
C GLY A 100 -16.50 -0.34 0.23
N GLY A 101 -15.82 0.53 0.96
CA GLY A 101 -14.91 0.15 2.05
C GLY A 101 -13.55 -0.35 1.62
N VAL A 102 -13.13 -0.15 0.37
CA VAL A 102 -11.84 -0.65 -0.09
C VAL A 102 -11.15 0.31 -1.05
N THR A 103 -9.86 0.57 -0.79
CA THR A 103 -8.94 1.19 -1.73
C THR A 103 -8.21 0.08 -2.48
N ARG A 104 -8.13 0.14 -3.79
CA ARG A 104 -7.48 -0.89 -4.62
C ARG A 104 -6.38 -0.33 -5.49
N VAL A 105 -5.27 -1.08 -5.54
CA VAL A 105 -4.19 -0.90 -6.50
C VAL A 105 -3.98 -2.25 -7.17
N GLY A 106 -4.03 -2.28 -8.50
CA GLY A 106 -3.89 -3.52 -9.27
C GLY A 106 -2.46 -4.02 -9.35
N ASP A 107 -2.10 -4.55 -10.52
CA ASP A 107 -0.82 -5.21 -10.77
C ASP A 107 0.11 -4.38 -11.66
N ASP A 108 1.41 -4.66 -11.57
CA ASP A 108 2.43 -4.12 -12.48
C ASP A 108 2.48 -2.58 -12.53
N ASN A 109 2.17 -1.91 -11.45
CA ASN A 109 2.22 -0.46 -11.37
C ASN A 109 3.61 0.04 -10.97
N TRP A 110 4.03 1.14 -11.58
CA TRP A 110 5.27 1.85 -11.25
C TRP A 110 4.92 3.16 -10.56
N ILE A 111 5.13 3.20 -9.25
CA ILE A 111 4.69 4.32 -8.41
C ILE A 111 5.93 4.98 -7.82
N MET A 112 6.22 6.19 -8.29
CA MET A 112 7.41 6.94 -7.89
C MET A 112 7.24 7.57 -6.51
N ALA A 113 8.27 8.24 -6.03
CA ALA A 113 8.30 8.78 -4.67
C ALA A 113 7.25 9.86 -4.42
N TYR A 114 6.78 9.93 -3.17
CA TYR A 114 5.83 10.93 -2.68
C TYR A 114 4.44 10.86 -3.32
N VAL A 115 4.04 9.69 -3.80
CA VAL A 115 2.69 9.50 -4.33
C VAL A 115 1.72 9.22 -3.18
N HIS A 116 0.55 9.87 -3.22
CA HIS A 116 -0.54 9.59 -2.30
C HIS A 116 -1.72 8.96 -3.01
N ILE A 117 -2.20 7.84 -2.49
CA ILE A 117 -3.43 7.20 -2.92
C ILE A 117 -4.41 7.26 -1.75
N ALA A 118 -5.40 8.15 -1.86
CA ALA A 118 -6.38 8.37 -0.81
C ALA A 118 -7.42 7.23 -0.76
N HIS A 119 -8.27 7.33 0.24
CA HIS A 119 -9.35 6.38 0.48
C HIS A 119 -10.24 6.16 -0.74
N ASP A 120 -10.64 4.92 -0.94
CA ASP A 120 -11.61 4.51 -1.97
C ASP A 120 -11.14 4.72 -3.41
N CYS A 121 -9.86 5.02 -3.64
CA CYS A 121 -9.30 5.03 -4.99
C CYS A 121 -9.31 3.63 -5.59
N GLN A 122 -9.52 3.55 -6.90
CA GLN A 122 -9.46 2.31 -7.66
C GLN A 122 -8.42 2.49 -8.77
N VAL A 123 -7.24 1.93 -8.57
CA VAL A 123 -6.12 2.00 -9.52
C VAL A 123 -6.00 0.67 -10.24
N GLY A 124 -6.01 0.70 -11.56
CA GLY A 124 -5.90 -0.47 -12.41
C GLY A 124 -4.47 -1.04 -12.47
N ASN A 125 -4.12 -1.57 -13.65
CA ASN A 125 -2.87 -2.27 -13.86
C ASN A 125 -1.95 -1.49 -14.81
N ARG A 126 -0.64 -1.71 -14.68
CA ARG A 126 0.38 -1.17 -15.61
C ARG A 126 0.33 0.36 -15.71
N THR A 127 0.04 1.01 -14.61
CA THR A 127 0.04 2.47 -14.55
C THR A 127 1.43 2.99 -14.16
N THR A 128 1.67 4.26 -14.45
CA THR A 128 2.87 4.97 -14.01
C THR A 128 2.46 6.25 -13.30
N PHE A 129 2.91 6.40 -12.07
CA PHE A 129 2.69 7.62 -11.28
C PHE A 129 4.04 8.30 -11.11
N ALA A 130 4.21 9.47 -11.71
CA ALA A 130 5.42 10.25 -11.51
C ALA A 130 5.46 10.87 -10.11
N ASN A 131 6.61 11.40 -9.72
CA ASN A 131 6.83 11.93 -8.39
C ASN A 131 5.77 12.96 -7.97
N ASN A 132 5.30 12.85 -6.75
CA ASN A 132 4.32 13.75 -6.15
C ASN A 132 2.93 13.75 -6.82
N ALA A 133 2.60 12.76 -7.61
CA ALA A 133 1.23 12.61 -8.09
C ALA A 133 0.32 12.29 -6.89
N GLN A 134 -0.78 13.00 -6.77
CA GLN A 134 -1.67 12.90 -5.61
C GLN A 134 -3.08 12.58 -6.06
N LEU A 135 -3.64 11.49 -5.55
CA LEU A 135 -5.03 11.13 -5.78
C LEU A 135 -5.88 11.53 -4.59
N ALA A 136 -6.90 12.34 -4.84
CA ALA A 136 -7.95 12.57 -3.85
C ALA A 136 -8.80 11.30 -3.68
N GLY A 137 -9.66 11.27 -2.68
CA GLY A 137 -10.56 10.13 -2.46
C GLY A 137 -11.43 9.82 -3.66
N HIS A 138 -11.79 8.55 -3.83
CA HIS A 138 -12.71 8.05 -4.84
C HIS A 138 -12.24 8.20 -6.31
N VAL A 139 -10.97 8.46 -6.55
CA VAL A 139 -10.41 8.58 -7.91
C VAL A 139 -10.25 7.20 -8.54
N HIS A 140 -10.65 7.08 -9.80
CA HIS A 140 -10.45 5.89 -10.62
C HIS A 140 -9.37 6.14 -11.65
N ILE A 141 -8.38 5.27 -11.71
CA ILE A 141 -7.29 5.29 -12.69
C ILE A 141 -7.34 3.98 -13.46
N ASP A 142 -7.56 4.06 -14.75
CA ASP A 142 -7.64 2.87 -15.60
C ASP A 142 -6.27 2.32 -15.96
N ASP A 143 -6.25 1.13 -16.54
CA ASP A 143 -5.02 0.47 -16.96
C ASP A 143 -4.22 1.34 -17.93
N TRP A 144 -2.88 1.24 -17.86
CA TRP A 144 -1.95 1.93 -18.73
C TRP A 144 -1.90 3.46 -18.55
N ALA A 145 -2.62 4.03 -17.63
CA ALA A 145 -2.58 5.48 -17.40
C ALA A 145 -1.20 5.92 -16.91
N ILE A 146 -0.80 7.10 -17.32
CA ILE A 146 0.43 7.75 -16.88
C ILE A 146 0.06 9.11 -16.29
N LEU A 147 0.40 9.32 -15.00
CA LEU A 147 0.21 10.59 -14.32
C LEU A 147 1.55 11.31 -14.27
N GLY A 148 1.58 12.56 -14.76
CA GLY A 148 2.75 13.42 -14.64
C GLY A 148 3.04 13.83 -13.20
N GLY A 149 4.23 14.39 -12.96
CA GLY A 149 4.65 14.84 -11.65
C GLY A 149 3.80 16.01 -11.11
N TYR A 150 3.66 16.04 -9.77
CA TYR A 150 2.91 17.09 -9.07
C TYR A 150 1.45 17.17 -9.53
#